data_622d5842e102177dca4b7065a4ae3a3a
#
_entry.id   622d5842e102177dca4b7065a4ae3a3a
#
_cell.length_a   1.000
_cell.length_b   1.000
_cell.length_c   1.000
_cell.angle_alpha   90.00
_cell.angle_beta   90.00
_cell.angle_gamma   90.00
#
_symmetry.space_group_name_H-M   'P 1'
#
loop_
_entity.id
_entity.type
_entity.pdbx_description
1 polymer ?
#
loop_
_entity_poly.entity_id
_entity_poly.type
_entity_poly.pdbx_seq_one_letter_code
_entity_poly.pdbx_strand_id
1 'polypeptide(L)'
;MPGGAAEHYFFRPYEGICMRSRKPDGLWQERVPVIEKGRDGFAVYADKGGTVHLICVNAENKLIYAVRKDGIWKKYVLSTLNEDIYVSRMQLYSVGSRLNLLYSALYNGETLLIHCILGDHAKPSTIASLDSPHFCVFGDRVYCTNAQGELGYIVLADEKPTGFNKLYDDAHSCSLRTIGGKEIMLFERDSKLFVNGEEILYDNRLEQPVCVKGADNRLYIMWKSGSFVRYITSFNGGATWSEPMRFMSTGNTVSLYTAQEGENFFSYYGYHNANELTLLAKPNIFDASADYAIPAKTELEKLKSALDTTRREIADTKSELSRLGQVLENLRGTKQ
;
A
#
# COMPACT_ATOMS: atom_id res chain seq x y z
N MET A 1 -16.17 5.22 1.19
CA MET A 1 -17.08 5.98 2.05
C MET A 1 -18.29 6.37 1.23
N PRO A 2 -19.50 5.94 1.56
CA PRO A 2 -20.68 6.43 0.88
C PRO A 2 -20.95 7.85 1.40
N GLY A 3 -20.89 8.86 0.51
CA GLY A 3 -21.40 10.20 0.77
C GLY A 3 -20.61 11.16 1.67
N GLY A 4 -19.43 10.81 2.14
CA GLY A 4 -18.62 11.70 2.97
C GLY A 4 -17.80 12.70 2.15
N ALA A 5 -17.64 13.93 2.67
CA ALA A 5 -16.72 14.90 2.13
C ALA A 5 -15.30 14.28 2.13
N ALA A 6 -14.70 14.17 0.96
CA ALA A 6 -13.34 13.69 0.80
C ALA A 6 -12.48 14.79 0.20
N GLU A 7 -11.25 14.88 0.64
CA GLU A 7 -10.27 15.81 0.12
C GLU A 7 -9.11 15.05 -0.47
N HIS A 8 -8.60 15.54 -1.58
CA HIS A 8 -7.44 15.00 -2.26
C HIS A 8 -6.38 16.07 -2.37
N TYR A 9 -5.22 15.80 -1.77
CA TYR A 9 -4.03 16.62 -1.82
C TYR A 9 -3.02 15.97 -2.77
N PHE A 10 -2.41 16.77 -3.64
CA PHE A 10 -1.48 16.28 -4.65
C PHE A 10 -0.49 17.36 -5.06
N PHE A 11 0.69 16.91 -5.49
CA PHE A 11 1.71 17.76 -6.05
C PHE A 11 1.46 18.01 -7.55
N ARG A 12 1.71 19.25 -7.96
CA ARG A 12 1.78 19.63 -9.36
C ARG A 12 3.03 20.42 -9.67
N PRO A 13 3.81 20.03 -10.69
CA PRO A 13 4.90 20.87 -11.17
C PRO A 13 4.39 22.29 -11.47
N TYR A 14 5.13 23.29 -11.05
CA TYR A 14 4.84 24.74 -11.18
C TYR A 14 3.76 25.33 -10.26
N GLU A 15 2.79 24.55 -9.80
CA GLU A 15 1.73 25.01 -8.88
C GLU A 15 2.05 24.71 -7.41
N GLY A 16 2.84 23.67 -7.15
CA GLY A 16 3.15 23.20 -5.80
C GLY A 16 2.12 22.20 -5.28
N ILE A 17 1.78 22.29 -3.99
CA ILE A 17 0.79 21.41 -3.36
C ILE A 17 -0.61 21.98 -3.57
N CYS A 18 -1.44 21.21 -4.23
CA CYS A 18 -2.83 21.55 -4.53
C CYS A 18 -3.79 20.64 -3.74
N MET A 19 -5.00 21.12 -3.53
CA MET A 19 -6.10 20.32 -3.02
C MET A 19 -7.35 20.45 -3.89
N ARG A 20 -8.19 19.44 -3.84
CA ARG A 20 -9.58 19.48 -4.32
C ARG A 20 -10.49 18.75 -3.35
N SER A 21 -11.72 19.21 -3.22
CA SER A 21 -12.73 18.61 -2.36
C SER A 21 -13.79 17.90 -3.20
N ARG A 22 -14.37 16.82 -2.67
CA ARG A 22 -15.45 16.09 -3.29
C ARG A 22 -16.78 16.63 -2.77
N LYS A 23 -17.68 17.00 -3.67
CA LYS A 23 -19.05 17.41 -3.34
C LYS A 23 -19.90 16.21 -2.88
N PRO A 24 -21.04 16.46 -2.21
CA PRO A 24 -21.96 15.40 -1.84
C PRO A 24 -22.53 14.61 -3.04
N ASP A 25 -22.61 15.24 -4.23
CA ASP A 25 -23.00 14.61 -5.49
C ASP A 25 -21.94 13.70 -6.09
N GLY A 26 -20.79 13.61 -5.44
CA GLY A 26 -19.65 12.78 -5.85
C GLY A 26 -18.68 13.44 -6.81
N LEU A 27 -18.96 14.63 -7.30
CA LEU A 27 -18.09 15.36 -8.21
C LEU A 27 -16.96 16.07 -7.45
N TRP A 28 -15.79 16.12 -8.07
CA TRP A 28 -14.66 16.87 -7.53
C TRP A 28 -14.79 18.35 -7.91
N GLN A 29 -14.51 19.22 -6.95
CA GLN A 29 -14.38 20.66 -7.20
C GLN A 29 -13.08 20.97 -7.95
N GLU A 30 -13.01 22.17 -8.49
CA GLU A 30 -11.74 22.70 -9.01
C GLU A 30 -10.65 22.66 -7.93
N ARG A 31 -9.42 22.39 -8.40
CA ARG A 31 -8.27 22.40 -7.51
C ARG A 31 -7.92 23.84 -7.09
N VAL A 32 -7.45 23.95 -5.88
CA VAL A 32 -6.89 25.20 -5.34
C VAL A 32 -5.45 24.93 -4.85
N PRO A 33 -4.49 25.82 -5.14
CA PRO A 33 -3.16 25.72 -4.60
C PRO A 33 -3.20 26.01 -3.09
N VAL A 34 -2.56 25.13 -2.31
CA VAL A 34 -2.42 25.28 -0.85
C VAL A 34 -1.05 25.85 -0.52
N ILE A 35 0.01 25.26 -1.05
CA ILE A 35 1.38 25.76 -0.89
C ILE A 35 2.02 25.90 -2.26
N GLU A 36 2.16 27.15 -2.69
CA GLU A 36 2.89 27.48 -3.91
C GLU A 36 4.35 27.06 -3.81
N LYS A 37 4.92 26.55 -4.90
CA LYS A 37 6.29 26.05 -4.96
C LYS A 37 6.62 24.95 -3.93
N GLY A 38 5.62 24.33 -3.29
CA GLY A 38 5.82 23.11 -2.49
C GLY A 38 6.38 22.01 -3.38
N ARG A 39 7.29 21.19 -2.85
CA ARG A 39 7.84 20.01 -3.55
C ARG A 39 6.97 18.79 -3.34
N ASP A 40 7.21 17.76 -4.14
CA ASP A 40 6.73 16.41 -3.89
C ASP A 40 7.31 15.90 -2.55
N GLY A 41 6.65 14.94 -1.91
CA GLY A 41 7.06 14.50 -0.57
C GLY A 41 6.47 15.37 0.53
N PHE A 42 5.17 15.57 0.54
CA PHE A 42 4.40 16.27 1.58
C PHE A 42 3.60 15.30 2.44
N ALA A 43 3.16 15.75 3.61
CA ALA A 43 2.25 15.02 4.47
C ALA A 43 1.02 15.84 4.82
N VAL A 44 -0.12 15.16 4.95
CA VAL A 44 -1.40 15.74 5.39
C VAL A 44 -1.97 14.90 6.53
N TYR A 45 -2.51 15.56 7.53
CA TYR A 45 -3.20 14.93 8.66
C TYR A 45 -4.44 15.76 9.01
N ALA A 46 -5.58 15.10 9.13
CA ALA A 46 -6.80 15.69 9.65
C ALA A 46 -7.04 15.19 11.09
N ASP A 47 -7.13 16.11 12.04
CA ASP A 47 -7.42 15.77 13.43
C ASP A 47 -8.92 15.48 13.66
N LYS A 48 -9.26 14.97 14.85
CA LYS A 48 -10.65 14.67 15.24
C LYS A 48 -11.55 15.91 15.28
N GLY A 49 -10.96 17.10 15.42
CA GLY A 49 -11.66 18.39 15.39
C GLY A 49 -11.89 18.95 13.99
N GLY A 50 -11.44 18.26 12.96
CA GLY A 50 -11.56 18.70 11.56
C GLY A 50 -10.51 19.72 11.15
N THR A 51 -9.50 20.00 12.00
CA THR A 51 -8.34 20.80 11.62
C THR A 51 -7.47 19.98 10.68
N VAL A 52 -7.07 20.57 9.56
CA VAL A 52 -6.17 19.90 8.62
C VAL A 52 -4.77 20.52 8.74
N HIS A 53 -3.80 19.66 8.90
CA HIS A 53 -2.39 19.97 8.99
C HIS A 53 -1.69 19.49 7.73
N LEU A 54 -0.88 20.31 7.12
CA LEU A 54 -0.09 19.99 5.93
C LEU A 54 1.35 20.45 6.14
N ILE A 55 2.30 19.62 5.75
CA ILE A 55 3.72 19.97 5.80
C ILE A 55 4.40 19.57 4.50
N CYS A 56 5.31 20.39 4.02
CA CYS A 56 6.16 20.10 2.86
C CYS A 56 7.45 20.92 2.92
N VAL A 57 8.42 20.56 2.08
CA VAL A 57 9.56 21.42 1.74
C VAL A 57 9.22 22.20 0.47
N ASN A 58 9.49 23.50 0.44
CA ASN A 58 9.30 24.31 -0.75
C ASN A 58 10.58 24.40 -1.61
N ALA A 59 10.49 25.07 -2.76
CA ALA A 59 11.62 25.25 -3.68
C ALA A 59 12.81 26.04 -3.07
N GLU A 60 12.59 26.76 -1.99
CA GLU A 60 13.60 27.54 -1.25
C GLU A 60 14.20 26.74 -0.07
N ASN A 61 14.04 25.41 -0.04
CA ASN A 61 14.43 24.52 1.06
C ASN A 61 13.84 24.89 2.43
N LYS A 62 12.70 25.57 2.45
CA LYS A 62 11.99 25.88 3.69
C LYS A 62 11.00 24.79 4.02
N LEU A 63 11.02 24.29 5.25
CA LEU A 63 10.01 23.41 5.80
C LEU A 63 8.79 24.27 6.15
N ILE A 64 7.73 24.13 5.36
CA ILE A 64 6.48 24.88 5.49
C ILE A 64 5.44 24.03 6.19
N TYR A 65 4.88 24.55 7.24
CA TYR A 65 3.74 23.98 7.94
C TYR A 65 2.50 24.82 7.69
N ALA A 66 1.44 24.24 7.21
CA ALA A 66 0.16 24.90 6.97
C ALA A 66 -0.95 24.24 7.78
N VAL A 67 -1.80 25.05 8.39
CA VAL A 67 -2.95 24.60 9.18
C VAL A 67 -4.21 25.23 8.60
N ARG A 68 -5.24 24.40 8.38
CA ARG A 68 -6.55 24.87 8.00
C ARG A 68 -7.55 24.62 9.13
N LYS A 69 -8.13 25.68 9.61
CA LYS A 69 -9.25 25.67 10.55
C LYS A 69 -10.37 26.57 9.99
N ASP A 70 -11.60 26.12 10.07
CA ASP A 70 -12.78 26.86 9.57
C ASP A 70 -12.62 27.33 8.10
N GLY A 71 -12.00 26.48 7.27
CA GLY A 71 -11.77 26.74 5.85
C GLY A 71 -10.58 27.66 5.53
N ILE A 72 -9.92 28.26 6.54
CA ILE A 72 -8.84 29.24 6.35
C ILE A 72 -7.48 28.60 6.58
N TRP A 73 -6.57 28.71 5.61
CA TRP A 73 -5.18 28.27 5.72
C TRP A 73 -4.29 29.32 6.37
N LYS A 74 -3.56 28.94 7.40
CA LYS A 74 -2.42 29.71 7.97
C LYS A 74 -1.14 28.95 7.69
N LYS A 75 -0.08 29.66 7.28
CA LYS A 75 1.20 29.06 6.87
C LYS A 75 2.32 29.57 7.76
N TYR A 76 3.23 28.69 8.13
CA TYR A 76 4.38 28.97 8.99
C TYR A 76 5.63 28.35 8.38
N VAL A 77 6.74 29.06 8.45
CA VAL A 77 8.07 28.51 8.16
C VAL A 77 8.62 27.95 9.47
N LEU A 78 8.79 26.61 9.53
CA LEU A 78 9.35 25.98 10.72
C LEU A 78 10.87 26.07 10.76
N SER A 79 11.52 25.85 9.62
CA SER A 79 12.97 25.94 9.49
C SER A 79 13.37 26.10 8.02
N THR A 80 14.63 26.46 7.81
CA THR A 80 15.29 26.36 6.50
C THR A 80 16.26 25.19 6.56
N LEU A 81 16.15 24.27 5.63
CA LEU A 81 17.02 23.10 5.52
C LEU A 81 18.28 23.50 4.74
N ASN A 82 19.40 22.84 5.05
CA ASN A 82 20.61 22.98 4.24
C ASN A 82 20.35 22.46 2.81
N GLU A 83 21.07 23.01 1.83
CA GLU A 83 20.92 22.65 0.42
C GLU A 83 21.24 21.16 0.15
N ASP A 84 22.11 20.58 0.96
CA ASP A 84 22.53 19.17 0.88
C ASP A 84 21.50 18.18 1.45
N ILE A 85 20.40 18.68 2.07
CA ILE A 85 19.35 17.82 2.63
C ILE A 85 18.23 17.65 1.61
N TYR A 86 18.04 16.42 1.17
CA TYR A 86 16.91 16.04 0.32
C TYR A 86 15.88 15.24 1.12
N VAL A 87 14.71 15.81 1.35
CA VAL A 87 13.59 15.13 2.03
C VAL A 87 12.81 14.29 1.03
N SER A 88 12.70 12.99 1.30
CA SER A 88 12.11 12.02 0.37
C SER A 88 10.68 11.66 0.74
N ARG A 89 10.38 11.51 2.02
CA ARG A 89 9.06 11.09 2.53
C ARG A 89 8.75 11.79 3.84
N MET A 90 7.50 12.17 4.00
CA MET A 90 7.00 12.77 5.23
C MET A 90 5.73 12.06 5.68
N GLN A 91 5.51 12.03 7.00
CA GLN A 91 4.26 11.59 7.60
C GLN A 91 3.96 12.41 8.86
N LEU A 92 2.75 12.95 8.94
CA LEU A 92 2.19 13.55 10.15
C LEU A 92 1.38 12.49 10.89
N TYR A 93 1.46 12.46 12.20
CA TYR A 93 0.68 11.55 13.05
C TYR A 93 0.49 12.17 14.43
N SER A 94 -0.50 11.68 15.17
CA SER A 94 -0.77 12.14 16.53
C SER A 94 -0.41 11.05 17.55
N VAL A 95 0.29 11.44 18.60
CA VAL A 95 0.46 10.62 19.81
C VAL A 95 -0.08 11.41 20.98
N GLY A 96 -1.11 10.88 21.64
CA GLY A 96 -1.85 11.65 22.65
C GLY A 96 -2.48 12.90 22.03
N SER A 97 -2.13 14.07 22.56
CA SER A 97 -2.58 15.37 22.07
C SER A 97 -1.54 16.09 21.20
N ARG A 98 -0.39 15.47 20.95
CA ARG A 98 0.74 16.10 20.25
C ARG A 98 0.80 15.65 18.79
N LEU A 99 0.92 16.62 17.91
CA LEU A 99 1.18 16.37 16.50
C LEU A 99 2.68 16.19 16.27
N ASN A 100 3.03 15.10 15.61
CA ASN A 100 4.39 14.71 15.33
C ASN A 100 4.62 14.67 13.82
N LEU A 101 5.85 14.94 13.42
CA LEU A 101 6.36 14.78 12.08
C LEU A 101 7.46 13.72 12.07
N LEU A 102 7.33 12.77 11.18
CA LEU A 102 8.41 11.89 10.74
C LEU A 102 8.75 12.21 9.30
N TYR A 103 10.03 12.22 8.99
CA TYR A 103 10.46 12.32 7.60
C TYR A 103 11.80 11.61 7.39
N SER A 104 11.96 11.05 6.19
CA SER A 104 13.24 10.55 5.73
C SER A 104 13.96 11.60 4.92
N ALA A 105 15.25 11.78 5.18
CA ALA A 105 16.09 12.71 4.49
C ALA A 105 17.41 12.09 4.08
N LEU A 106 17.81 12.32 2.85
CA LEU A 106 19.16 11.99 2.37
C LEU A 106 20.10 13.15 2.73
N TYR A 107 21.16 12.84 3.46
CA TYR A 107 22.21 13.78 3.86
C TYR A 107 23.56 13.07 3.85
N ASN A 108 24.55 13.63 3.14
CA ASN A 108 25.89 13.04 2.97
C ASN A 108 25.91 11.57 2.52
N GLY A 109 24.97 11.16 1.68
CA GLY A 109 24.86 9.80 1.18
C GLY A 109 24.15 8.81 2.13
N GLU A 110 23.74 9.25 3.32
CA GLU A 110 22.99 8.45 4.27
C GLU A 110 21.51 8.86 4.28
N THR A 111 20.62 7.86 4.33
CA THR A 111 19.21 8.10 4.54
C THR A 111 18.90 8.08 6.03
N LEU A 112 18.45 9.21 6.55
CA LEU A 112 18.16 9.39 7.97
C LEU A 112 16.64 9.44 8.21
N LEU A 113 16.16 8.78 9.26
CA LEU A 113 14.81 8.96 9.79
C LEU A 113 14.85 10.03 10.87
N ILE A 114 14.08 11.09 10.67
CA ILE A 114 14.07 12.25 11.55
C ILE A 114 12.67 12.39 12.14
N HIS A 115 12.62 12.58 13.46
CA HIS A 115 11.43 12.82 14.24
C HIS A 115 11.42 14.25 14.78
N CYS A 116 10.24 14.85 14.78
CA CYS A 116 10.02 16.19 15.32
C CYS A 116 8.62 16.30 15.94
N ILE A 117 8.54 16.74 17.18
CA ILE A 117 7.26 17.10 17.79
C ILE A 117 6.93 18.53 17.36
N LEU A 118 5.79 18.72 16.71
CA LEU A 118 5.37 20.05 16.25
C LEU A 118 4.84 20.89 17.43
N GLY A 119 5.35 22.12 17.58
CA GLY A 119 4.99 23.06 18.64
C GLY A 119 6.02 24.19 18.75
N ASP A 120 5.92 24.99 19.81
CA ASP A 120 6.72 26.23 19.97
C ASP A 120 8.24 26.01 20.06
N HIS A 121 8.68 24.77 20.33
CA HIS A 121 10.09 24.40 20.45
C HIS A 121 10.44 23.16 19.63
N ALA A 122 9.86 23.02 18.44
CA ALA A 122 10.09 21.90 17.56
C ALA A 122 11.60 21.71 17.27
N LYS A 123 12.20 20.64 17.81
CA LYS A 123 13.59 20.26 17.53
C LYS A 123 13.61 18.93 16.81
N PRO A 124 14.02 18.91 15.54
CA PRO A 124 14.24 17.64 14.83
C PRO A 124 15.33 16.81 15.48
N SER A 125 15.14 15.51 15.57
CA SER A 125 16.15 14.56 16.04
C SER A 125 16.23 13.36 15.11
N THR A 126 17.42 12.94 14.76
CA THR A 126 17.64 11.68 14.04
C THR A 126 17.37 10.52 14.97
N ILE A 127 16.52 9.59 14.57
CA ILE A 127 16.14 8.42 15.37
C ILE A 127 16.64 7.09 14.78
N ALA A 128 16.97 7.07 13.48
CA ALA A 128 17.61 5.93 12.82
C ALA A 128 18.33 6.33 11.55
N SER A 129 19.30 5.52 11.09
CA SER A 129 19.77 5.48 9.72
C SER A 129 19.06 4.35 8.99
N LEU A 130 18.56 4.62 7.78
CA LEU A 130 17.73 3.73 6.99
C LEU A 130 18.50 3.20 5.76
N ASP A 131 18.14 1.98 5.34
CA ASP A 131 18.54 1.43 4.05
C ASP A 131 17.84 2.12 2.86
N SER A 132 16.58 2.49 3.06
CA SER A 132 15.75 3.17 2.08
C SER A 132 14.86 4.24 2.73
N PRO A 133 14.34 5.21 1.97
CA PRO A 133 13.49 6.26 2.54
C PRO A 133 12.11 5.79 3.02
N HIS A 134 11.83 4.49 2.90
CA HIS A 134 10.52 3.95 3.23
C HIS A 134 10.37 3.66 4.72
N PHE A 135 9.28 4.13 5.28
CA PHE A 135 8.83 3.80 6.63
C PHE A 135 7.30 3.83 6.66
N CYS A 136 6.69 3.19 7.65
CA CYS A 136 5.27 3.33 7.92
C CYS A 136 5.02 3.50 9.43
N VAL A 137 4.08 4.38 9.77
CA VAL A 137 3.61 4.57 11.14
C VAL A 137 2.35 3.76 11.35
N PHE A 138 2.33 2.98 12.41
CA PHE A 138 1.18 2.20 12.81
C PHE A 138 1.05 2.20 14.34
N GLY A 139 -0.04 2.76 14.84
CA GLY A 139 -0.22 3.02 16.27
C GLY A 139 0.88 3.95 16.79
N ASP A 140 1.56 3.50 17.84
CA ASP A 140 2.68 4.19 18.50
C ASP A 140 4.06 3.79 17.95
N ARG A 141 4.13 3.11 16.79
CA ARG A 141 5.35 2.57 16.22
C ARG A 141 5.62 3.07 14.83
N VAL A 142 6.89 3.30 14.54
CA VAL A 142 7.38 3.46 13.16
C VAL A 142 8.17 2.22 12.76
N TYR A 143 7.76 1.60 11.67
CA TYR A 143 8.41 0.45 11.08
C TYR A 143 9.28 0.89 9.91
N CYS A 144 10.51 0.42 9.88
CA CYS A 144 11.48 0.78 8.85
C CYS A 144 12.56 -0.30 8.74
N THR A 145 13.30 -0.27 7.62
CA THR A 145 14.52 -1.06 7.46
C THR A 145 15.71 -0.16 7.78
N ASN A 146 16.52 -0.55 8.75
CA ASN A 146 17.71 0.20 9.14
C ASN A 146 18.86 0.06 8.11
N ALA A 147 19.93 0.82 8.26
CA ALA A 147 21.07 0.81 7.36
C ALA A 147 21.80 -0.55 7.29
N GLN A 148 21.53 -1.48 8.21
CA GLN A 148 22.06 -2.86 8.21
C GLN A 148 21.16 -3.83 7.43
N GLY A 149 20.05 -3.37 6.83
CA GLY A 149 19.09 -4.24 6.14
C GLY A 149 18.11 -4.94 7.09
N GLU A 150 18.07 -4.56 8.36
CA GLU A 150 17.17 -5.18 9.33
C GLU A 150 15.83 -4.44 9.37
N LEU A 151 14.73 -5.15 9.13
CA LEU A 151 13.38 -4.64 9.36
C LEU A 151 13.02 -4.70 10.83
N GLY A 152 12.54 -3.61 11.37
CA GLY A 152 12.13 -3.51 12.75
C GLY A 152 11.24 -2.30 13.01
N TYR A 153 11.10 -1.95 14.27
CA TYR A 153 10.32 -0.79 14.68
C TYR A 153 10.98 0.00 15.82
N ILE A 154 10.59 1.26 15.88
CA ILE A 154 10.92 2.19 16.97
C ILE A 154 9.59 2.60 17.60
N VAL A 155 9.48 2.52 18.93
CA VAL A 155 8.29 3.03 19.64
C VAL A 155 8.41 4.54 19.77
N LEU A 156 7.35 5.22 19.35
CA LEU A 156 7.23 6.68 19.40
C LEU A 156 6.57 7.07 20.72
N ALA A 157 7.32 6.96 21.82
CA ALA A 157 6.85 7.37 23.14
C ALA A 157 6.73 8.90 23.22
N ASP A 158 5.94 9.40 24.18
CA ASP A 158 5.53 10.81 24.30
C ASP A 158 6.68 11.84 24.27
N GLU A 159 7.89 11.49 24.67
CA GLU A 159 9.01 12.42 24.76
C GLU A 159 10.26 11.99 23.98
N LYS A 160 10.55 10.70 23.93
CA LYS A 160 11.70 10.16 23.20
C LYS A 160 11.35 8.85 22.53
N PRO A 161 11.65 8.69 21.23
CA PRO A 161 11.61 7.40 20.57
C PRO A 161 12.52 6.39 21.29
N THR A 162 12.09 5.13 21.38
CA THR A 162 12.91 4.04 21.94
C THR A 162 14.03 3.63 20.97
N GLY A 163 14.90 2.72 21.40
CA GLY A 163 15.84 2.06 20.50
C GLY A 163 15.12 1.21 19.44
N PHE A 164 15.85 0.87 18.38
CA PHE A 164 15.36 0.01 17.30
C PHE A 164 15.13 -1.42 17.79
N ASN A 165 13.96 -1.97 17.52
CA ASN A 165 13.57 -3.34 17.85
C ASN A 165 13.51 -4.15 16.56
N LYS A 166 14.49 -5.00 16.34
CA LYS A 166 14.60 -5.85 15.16
C LYS A 166 13.51 -6.93 15.13
N LEU A 167 12.95 -7.17 13.95
CA LEU A 167 12.00 -8.24 13.66
C LEU A 167 12.56 -9.27 12.65
N TYR A 168 13.11 -8.79 11.53
CA TYR A 168 13.59 -9.64 10.44
C TYR A 168 14.89 -9.11 9.85
N ASP A 169 15.72 -10.03 9.33
CA ASP A 169 16.90 -9.70 8.52
C ASP A 169 16.51 -9.55 7.05
N ASP A 170 17.24 -8.72 6.33
CA ASP A 170 17.18 -8.54 4.87
C ASP A 170 15.73 -8.33 4.34
N ALA A 171 14.93 -7.55 5.05
CA ALA A 171 13.53 -7.32 4.74
C ALA A 171 13.25 -5.84 4.44
N HIS A 172 12.55 -5.58 3.36
CA HIS A 172 12.30 -4.25 2.80
C HIS A 172 10.81 -3.98 2.57
N SER A 173 10.47 -2.74 2.24
CA SER A 173 9.14 -2.32 1.77
C SER A 173 7.99 -2.70 2.71
N CYS A 174 8.18 -2.54 4.00
CA CYS A 174 7.18 -2.89 5.00
C CYS A 174 5.90 -2.06 4.89
N SER A 175 4.75 -2.71 4.98
CA SER A 175 3.44 -2.07 5.20
C SER A 175 2.61 -2.85 6.22
N LEU A 176 1.82 -2.12 7.01
CA LEU A 176 0.95 -2.72 8.03
C LEU A 176 -0.49 -2.26 7.87
N ARG A 177 -1.40 -3.15 8.23
CA ARG A 177 -2.83 -2.84 8.31
C ARG A 177 -3.53 -3.73 9.35
N THR A 178 -4.47 -3.15 10.10
CA THR A 178 -5.40 -3.94 10.92
C THR A 178 -6.65 -4.27 10.12
N ILE A 179 -6.98 -5.55 10.03
CA ILE A 179 -8.20 -6.04 9.36
C ILE A 179 -8.89 -7.03 10.28
N GLY A 180 -10.14 -6.73 10.67
CA GLY A 180 -10.90 -7.59 11.56
C GLY A 180 -10.23 -7.81 12.93
N GLY A 181 -9.51 -6.80 13.45
CA GLY A 181 -8.77 -6.86 14.71
C GLY A 181 -7.42 -7.61 14.64
N LYS A 182 -7.03 -8.11 13.46
CA LYS A 182 -5.72 -8.73 13.24
C LYS A 182 -4.78 -7.77 12.53
N GLU A 183 -3.54 -7.70 13.00
CA GLU A 183 -2.47 -6.98 12.29
C GLU A 183 -1.94 -7.85 11.16
N ILE A 184 -1.85 -7.25 9.97
CA ILE A 184 -1.26 -7.84 8.78
C ILE A 184 -0.03 -7.01 8.44
N MET A 185 1.13 -7.61 8.57
CA MET A 185 2.41 -7.05 8.16
C MET A 185 2.83 -7.67 6.84
N LEU A 186 3.12 -6.82 5.86
CA LEU A 186 3.70 -7.21 4.60
C LEU A 186 5.13 -6.72 4.52
N PHE A 187 6.01 -7.51 3.96
CA PHE A 187 7.35 -7.09 3.60
C PHE A 187 7.91 -7.92 2.45
N GLU A 188 8.95 -7.42 1.83
CA GLU A 188 9.71 -8.08 0.78
C GLU A 188 11.06 -8.53 1.34
N ARG A 189 11.49 -9.74 0.96
CA ARG A 189 12.83 -10.27 1.19
C ARG A 189 13.20 -11.20 0.04
N ASP A 190 14.36 -11.00 -0.59
CA ASP A 190 14.85 -11.81 -1.72
C ASP A 190 13.83 -11.93 -2.87
N SER A 191 13.15 -10.82 -3.21
CA SER A 191 12.08 -10.79 -4.22
C SER A 191 10.87 -11.69 -3.87
N LYS A 192 10.69 -12.04 -2.60
CA LYS A 192 9.57 -12.81 -2.09
C LYS A 192 8.67 -11.93 -1.23
N LEU A 193 7.38 -12.13 -1.35
CA LEU A 193 6.39 -11.50 -0.50
C LEU A 193 6.14 -12.33 0.74
N PHE A 194 6.25 -11.69 1.89
CA PHE A 194 5.93 -12.26 3.20
C PHE A 194 4.69 -11.60 3.79
N VAL A 195 3.88 -12.41 4.45
CA VAL A 195 2.73 -11.98 5.26
C VAL A 195 2.91 -12.52 6.67
N ASN A 196 3.09 -11.64 7.65
CA ASN A 196 3.35 -12.00 9.05
C ASN A 196 4.50 -13.01 9.24
N GLY A 197 5.51 -12.94 8.38
CA GLY A 197 6.66 -13.83 8.41
C GLY A 197 6.54 -15.11 7.57
N GLU A 198 5.38 -15.41 6.99
CA GLU A 198 5.17 -16.54 6.09
C GLU A 198 5.41 -16.13 4.64
N GLU A 199 6.21 -16.90 3.90
CA GLU A 199 6.43 -16.71 2.45
C GLU A 199 5.15 -17.04 1.68
N ILE A 200 4.69 -16.11 0.85
CA ILE A 200 3.45 -16.27 0.07
C ILE A 200 3.75 -16.51 -1.41
N LEU A 201 4.66 -15.74 -2.00
CA LEU A 201 5.01 -15.86 -3.41
C LEU A 201 6.38 -15.24 -3.72
N TYR A 202 6.89 -15.55 -4.90
CA TYR A 202 8.07 -14.95 -5.51
C TYR A 202 7.68 -14.08 -6.71
N ASP A 203 8.21 -12.84 -6.75
CA ASP A 203 8.15 -11.96 -7.93
C ASP A 203 9.43 -11.11 -7.97
N ASN A 204 10.26 -11.30 -8.97
CA ASN A 204 11.54 -10.61 -9.14
C ASN A 204 11.45 -9.09 -9.36
N ARG A 205 10.24 -8.55 -9.41
CA ARG A 205 9.97 -7.11 -9.54
C ARG A 205 8.97 -6.63 -8.49
N LEU A 206 8.94 -7.30 -7.36
CA LEU A 206 8.04 -6.95 -6.26
C LEU A 206 8.48 -5.63 -5.64
N GLU A 207 7.60 -4.64 -5.64
CA GLU A 207 7.82 -3.34 -5.01
C GLU A 207 6.57 -2.92 -4.25
N GLN A 208 6.75 -2.31 -3.09
CA GLN A 208 5.72 -1.61 -2.32
C GLN A 208 4.42 -2.42 -2.11
N PRO A 209 4.46 -3.60 -1.50
CA PRO A 209 3.27 -4.39 -1.24
C PRO A 209 2.31 -3.67 -0.29
N VAL A 210 1.03 -3.71 -0.59
CA VAL A 210 -0.04 -3.13 0.26
C VAL A 210 -1.16 -4.13 0.46
N CYS A 211 -1.71 -4.19 1.67
CA CYS A 211 -2.88 -5.01 1.99
C CYS A 211 -4.12 -4.13 2.08
N VAL A 212 -5.19 -4.57 1.46
CA VAL A 212 -6.47 -3.88 1.50
C VAL A 212 -7.62 -4.87 1.69
N LYS A 213 -8.69 -4.42 2.36
CA LYS A 213 -9.92 -5.18 2.49
C LYS A 213 -10.94 -4.64 1.49
N GLY A 214 -11.41 -5.49 0.60
CA GLY A 214 -12.50 -5.18 -0.31
C GLY A 214 -13.86 -5.11 0.41
N ALA A 215 -14.86 -4.53 -0.23
CA ALA A 215 -16.22 -4.48 0.31
C ALA A 215 -16.88 -5.86 0.33
N ASP A 216 -16.41 -6.77 -0.51
CA ASP A 216 -16.79 -8.18 -0.53
C ASP A 216 -16.17 -9.00 0.62
N ASN A 217 -15.57 -8.33 1.61
CA ASN A 217 -14.83 -8.91 2.73
C ASN A 217 -13.58 -9.72 2.36
N ARG A 218 -13.17 -9.75 1.10
CA ARG A 218 -11.91 -10.37 0.68
C ARG A 218 -10.74 -9.52 1.07
N LEU A 219 -9.60 -10.17 1.30
CA LEU A 219 -8.32 -9.50 1.40
C LEU A 219 -7.64 -9.49 0.04
N TYR A 220 -7.01 -8.37 -0.27
CA TYR A 220 -6.20 -8.19 -1.46
C TYR A 220 -4.81 -7.75 -1.04
N ILE A 221 -3.79 -8.42 -1.54
CA ILE A 221 -2.42 -7.90 -1.49
C ILE A 221 -2.09 -7.46 -2.90
N MET A 222 -1.70 -6.21 -3.03
CA MET A 222 -1.31 -5.59 -4.30
C MET A 222 0.14 -5.14 -4.21
N TRP A 223 0.86 -5.24 -5.32
CA TRP A 223 2.23 -4.75 -5.42
C TRP A 223 2.51 -4.26 -6.82
N LYS A 224 3.51 -3.39 -6.93
CA LYS A 224 4.03 -2.97 -8.23
C LYS A 224 5.01 -4.04 -8.72
N SER A 225 4.88 -4.43 -9.98
CA SER A 225 5.77 -5.34 -10.67
C SER A 225 6.14 -4.71 -12.02
N GLY A 226 7.24 -3.96 -12.03
CA GLY A 226 7.63 -3.12 -13.17
C GLY A 226 6.58 -2.03 -13.46
N SER A 227 5.99 -2.04 -14.65
CA SER A 227 4.95 -1.07 -15.05
C SER A 227 3.52 -1.47 -14.67
N PHE A 228 3.34 -2.62 -14.00
CA PHE A 228 2.01 -3.16 -13.69
C PHE A 228 1.79 -3.23 -12.19
N VAL A 229 0.52 -3.24 -11.79
CA VAL A 229 0.10 -3.65 -10.47
C VAL A 229 -0.38 -5.09 -10.56
N ARG A 230 0.20 -5.97 -9.73
CA ARG A 230 -0.26 -7.35 -9.52
C ARG A 230 -1.00 -7.44 -8.21
N TYR A 231 -1.80 -8.47 -8.07
CA TYR A 231 -2.52 -8.74 -6.83
C TYR A 231 -2.82 -10.22 -6.64
N ILE A 232 -2.99 -10.60 -5.39
CA ILE A 232 -3.55 -11.87 -4.95
C ILE A 232 -4.74 -11.61 -4.05
N THR A 233 -5.65 -12.58 -3.94
CA THR A 233 -6.84 -12.46 -3.10
C THR A 233 -6.92 -13.61 -2.10
N SER A 234 -7.51 -13.31 -0.94
CA SER A 234 -7.87 -14.31 0.06
C SER A 234 -9.33 -14.18 0.44
N PHE A 235 -10.03 -15.31 0.47
CA PHE A 235 -11.45 -15.42 0.86
C PHE A 235 -11.64 -15.83 2.32
N ASN A 236 -10.57 -16.26 2.99
CA ASN A 236 -10.58 -16.84 4.32
C ASN A 236 -9.69 -16.10 5.32
N GLY A 237 -9.62 -14.77 5.16
CA GLY A 237 -8.90 -13.90 6.10
C GLY A 237 -7.37 -14.04 6.05
N GLY A 238 -6.81 -14.44 4.91
CA GLY A 238 -5.36 -14.57 4.72
C GLY A 238 -4.81 -15.98 4.94
N ALA A 239 -5.66 -16.98 5.23
CA ALA A 239 -5.19 -18.36 5.42
C ALA A 239 -4.73 -19.04 4.12
N THR A 240 -5.32 -18.66 2.98
CA THR A 240 -4.86 -19.09 1.65
C THR A 240 -4.99 -17.93 0.66
N TRP A 241 -4.16 -17.94 -0.37
CA TRP A 241 -4.10 -16.90 -1.40
C TRP A 241 -4.28 -17.49 -2.79
N SER A 242 -4.86 -16.69 -3.69
CA SER A 242 -4.99 -17.04 -5.10
C SER A 242 -3.64 -16.97 -5.81
N GLU A 243 -3.57 -17.50 -7.02
CA GLU A 243 -2.50 -17.20 -7.95
C GLU A 243 -2.41 -15.69 -8.24
N PRO A 244 -1.21 -15.17 -8.56
CA PRO A 244 -1.04 -13.78 -8.91
C PRO A 244 -1.82 -13.38 -10.16
N MET A 245 -2.61 -12.32 -10.02
CA MET A 245 -3.37 -11.70 -11.10
C MET A 245 -2.78 -10.32 -11.42
N ARG A 246 -3.04 -9.82 -12.60
CA ARG A 246 -2.57 -8.53 -13.06
C ARG A 246 -3.73 -7.55 -13.16
N PHE A 247 -3.55 -6.37 -12.56
CA PHE A 247 -4.46 -5.26 -12.78
C PHE A 247 -4.16 -4.61 -14.13
N MET A 248 -5.19 -4.47 -14.96
CA MET A 248 -5.12 -3.81 -16.25
C MET A 248 -5.77 -2.43 -16.12
N SER A 249 -4.98 -1.36 -16.09
CA SER A 249 -5.53 -0.01 -16.18
C SER A 249 -5.87 0.31 -17.63
N THR A 250 -7.00 0.94 -17.85
CA THR A 250 -7.44 1.44 -19.18
C THR A 250 -6.73 2.75 -19.52
N GLY A 251 -5.38 2.72 -19.65
CA GLY A 251 -4.59 3.87 -20.10
C GLY A 251 -4.17 4.86 -19.00
N ASN A 252 -4.58 4.67 -17.74
CA ASN A 252 -4.16 5.54 -16.64
C ASN A 252 -2.92 4.98 -15.92
N THR A 253 -1.99 5.86 -15.57
CA THR A 253 -0.84 5.49 -14.73
C THR A 253 -1.31 5.22 -13.30
N VAL A 254 -1.03 4.02 -12.80
CA VAL A 254 -1.34 3.64 -11.42
C VAL A 254 -0.21 4.09 -10.51
N SER A 255 -0.56 4.77 -9.43
CA SER A 255 0.36 5.29 -8.42
C SER A 255 -0.04 4.84 -7.03
N LEU A 256 0.88 4.93 -6.08
CA LEU A 256 0.62 4.68 -4.67
C LEU A 256 0.07 5.96 -4.02
N TYR A 257 -1.04 5.83 -3.32
CA TYR A 257 -1.69 6.90 -2.55
C TYR A 257 -1.68 6.53 -1.08
N THR A 258 -1.55 7.53 -0.23
CA THR A 258 -1.77 7.38 1.21
C THR A 258 -3.12 8.00 1.57
N ALA A 259 -3.98 7.24 2.24
CA ALA A 259 -5.25 7.69 2.74
C ALA A 259 -5.27 7.63 4.26
N GLN A 260 -5.82 8.67 4.88
CA GLN A 260 -6.09 8.69 6.32
C GLN A 260 -7.48 8.12 6.58
N GLU A 261 -7.55 7.13 7.47
CA GLU A 261 -8.79 6.52 7.96
C GLU A 261 -8.79 6.59 9.49
N GLY A 262 -9.50 7.56 10.06
CA GLY A 262 -9.40 7.91 11.47
C GLY A 262 -8.00 8.44 11.80
N GLU A 263 -7.30 7.82 12.73
CA GLU A 263 -5.93 8.19 13.13
C GLU A 263 -4.85 7.41 12.35
N ASN A 264 -5.25 6.43 11.54
CA ASN A 264 -4.32 5.57 10.82
C ASN A 264 -4.16 6.00 9.37
N PHE A 265 -2.99 5.68 8.82
CA PHE A 265 -2.67 5.89 7.42
C PHE A 265 -2.49 4.56 6.71
N PHE A 266 -3.11 4.44 5.54
CA PHE A 266 -3.02 3.25 4.73
C PHE A 266 -2.62 3.59 3.31
N SER A 267 -1.83 2.74 2.71
CA SER A 267 -1.44 2.88 1.32
C SER A 267 -2.40 2.13 0.40
N TYR A 268 -2.70 2.73 -0.75
CA TYR A 268 -3.56 2.18 -1.77
C TYR A 268 -2.96 2.43 -3.15
N TYR A 269 -3.04 1.46 -4.02
CA TYR A 269 -2.86 1.72 -5.43
C TYR A 269 -4.10 2.41 -6.00
N GLY A 270 -3.88 3.29 -6.94
CA GLY A 270 -4.96 4.02 -7.58
C GLY A 270 -4.50 4.81 -8.78
N TYR A 271 -5.44 5.51 -9.40
CA TYR A 271 -5.16 6.45 -10.47
C TYR A 271 -6.07 7.67 -10.36
N HIS A 272 -5.63 8.77 -10.92
CA HIS A 272 -6.44 9.97 -11.01
C HIS A 272 -6.39 10.58 -12.40
N ASN A 273 -7.46 11.22 -12.78
CA ASN A 273 -7.56 12.12 -13.90
C ASN A 273 -8.12 13.48 -13.43
N ALA A 274 -8.45 14.37 -14.36
CA ALA A 274 -8.99 15.69 -14.02
C ALA A 274 -10.26 15.62 -13.15
N ASN A 275 -11.08 14.60 -13.35
CA ASN A 275 -12.44 14.52 -12.81
C ASN A 275 -12.60 13.43 -11.73
N GLU A 276 -11.69 12.47 -11.64
CA GLU A 276 -11.85 11.28 -10.81
C GLU A 276 -10.56 10.90 -10.09
N LEU A 277 -10.69 10.42 -8.85
CA LEU A 277 -9.68 9.67 -8.11
C LEU A 277 -10.27 8.31 -7.77
N THR A 278 -9.63 7.27 -8.27
CA THR A 278 -10.04 5.89 -8.08
C THR A 278 -8.97 5.14 -7.29
N LEU A 279 -9.30 4.72 -6.07
CA LEU A 279 -8.44 3.85 -5.25
C LEU A 279 -8.84 2.39 -5.49
N LEU A 280 -7.89 1.54 -5.83
CA LEU A 280 -8.13 0.14 -6.23
C LEU A 280 -8.75 -0.74 -5.14
N ALA A 281 -8.75 -0.31 -3.90
CA ALA A 281 -9.38 -1.01 -2.78
C ALA A 281 -10.85 -0.69 -2.54
N LYS A 282 -11.42 0.28 -3.26
CA LYS A 282 -12.85 0.59 -3.12
C LYS A 282 -13.70 -0.37 -3.96
N PRO A 283 -14.85 -0.81 -3.42
CA PRO A 283 -15.70 -1.87 -4.00
C PRO A 283 -16.06 -1.65 -5.47
N ASN A 284 -16.25 -0.40 -5.85
CA ASN A 284 -16.72 -0.04 -7.19
C ASN A 284 -15.78 -0.41 -8.34
N ILE A 285 -14.51 -0.74 -8.07
CA ILE A 285 -13.57 -1.11 -9.12
C ILE A 285 -13.66 -2.60 -9.41
N PHE A 286 -13.94 -3.40 -8.38
CA PHE A 286 -14.16 -4.84 -8.55
C PHE A 286 -15.62 -5.16 -8.90
N ASP A 287 -16.56 -4.25 -8.59
CA ASP A 287 -17.99 -4.38 -8.90
C ASP A 287 -18.42 -3.69 -10.20
N ALA A 288 -17.72 -2.61 -10.62
CA ALA A 288 -18.20 -1.77 -11.72
C ALA A 288 -17.75 -2.22 -13.10
N SER A 289 -16.87 -3.19 -13.22
CA SER A 289 -16.59 -3.82 -14.50
C SER A 289 -17.16 -5.24 -14.49
N ALA A 290 -18.40 -5.36 -14.95
CA ALA A 290 -18.93 -6.64 -15.40
C ALA A 290 -17.96 -7.35 -16.39
N ASP A 291 -17.04 -6.60 -17.00
CA ASP A 291 -15.97 -7.07 -17.87
C ASP A 291 -14.71 -7.56 -17.12
N TYR A 292 -14.56 -7.21 -15.81
CA TYR A 292 -13.45 -7.67 -14.93
C TYR A 292 -13.92 -8.53 -13.75
N ALA A 293 -15.16 -8.90 -13.68
CA ALA A 293 -15.51 -10.15 -13.11
C ALA A 293 -14.76 -11.19 -13.97
N ILE A 294 -13.49 -11.47 -13.59
CA ILE A 294 -12.96 -12.81 -13.90
C ILE A 294 -14.00 -13.68 -13.24
N PRO A 295 -14.83 -14.28 -14.02
CA PRO A 295 -15.98 -14.92 -13.47
C PRO A 295 -15.41 -16.06 -12.65
N ALA A 296 -15.73 -16.10 -11.39
CA ALA A 296 -15.79 -17.40 -10.69
C ALA A 296 -16.49 -18.44 -11.57
N LYS A 297 -17.32 -17.99 -12.46
CA LYS A 297 -17.98 -18.73 -13.54
C LYS A 297 -17.02 -19.21 -14.63
N THR A 298 -16.01 -18.43 -15.06
CA THR A 298 -15.03 -18.88 -16.10
C THR A 298 -13.95 -19.77 -15.50
N GLU A 299 -13.53 -19.56 -14.25
CA GLU A 299 -12.69 -20.55 -13.57
C GLU A 299 -13.47 -21.81 -13.24
N LEU A 300 -14.72 -21.70 -12.80
CA LEU A 300 -15.60 -22.85 -12.60
C LEU A 300 -15.87 -23.59 -13.91
N GLU A 301 -16.05 -22.86 -15.02
CA GLU A 301 -16.21 -23.44 -16.36
C GLU A 301 -14.92 -24.07 -16.88
N LYS A 302 -13.76 -23.45 -16.65
CA LYS A 302 -12.44 -24.04 -16.94
C LYS A 302 -12.18 -25.29 -16.10
N LEU A 303 -12.46 -25.24 -14.80
CA LEU A 303 -12.35 -26.39 -13.91
C LEU A 303 -13.32 -27.51 -14.28
N LYS A 304 -14.56 -27.17 -14.67
CA LYS A 304 -15.52 -28.15 -15.19
C LYS A 304 -15.02 -28.77 -16.50
N SER A 305 -14.53 -27.95 -17.43
CA SER A 305 -13.96 -28.44 -18.70
C SER A 305 -12.75 -29.36 -18.48
N ALA A 306 -11.83 -28.94 -17.59
CA ALA A 306 -10.68 -29.77 -17.22
C ALA A 306 -11.10 -31.09 -16.55
N LEU A 307 -12.08 -31.01 -15.63
CA LEU A 307 -12.63 -32.20 -14.98
C LEU A 307 -13.29 -33.16 -15.98
N ASP A 308 -14.04 -32.61 -16.95
CA ASP A 308 -14.69 -33.42 -17.99
C ASP A 308 -13.66 -34.02 -18.94
N THR A 309 -12.58 -33.32 -19.24
CA THR A 309 -11.45 -33.87 -20.02
C THR A 309 -10.78 -35.02 -19.27
N THR A 310 -10.43 -34.85 -18.00
CA THR A 310 -9.81 -35.88 -17.16
C THR A 310 -10.74 -37.08 -16.99
N ARG A 311 -12.06 -36.89 -16.86
CA ARG A 311 -13.03 -37.98 -16.81
C ARG A 311 -13.05 -38.80 -18.10
N ARG A 312 -12.94 -38.17 -19.28
CA ARG A 312 -12.84 -38.83 -20.56
C ARG A 312 -11.56 -39.69 -20.66
N GLU A 313 -10.42 -39.08 -20.32
CA GLU A 313 -9.13 -39.79 -20.30
C GLU A 313 -9.14 -41.01 -19.37
N ILE A 314 -9.74 -40.89 -18.17
CA ILE A 314 -9.92 -42.03 -17.26
C ILE A 314 -10.83 -43.10 -17.88
N ALA A 315 -11.92 -42.71 -18.55
CA ALA A 315 -12.83 -43.67 -19.19
C ALA A 315 -12.13 -44.39 -20.34
N ASP A 316 -11.35 -43.70 -21.17
CA ASP A 316 -10.57 -44.28 -22.27
C ASP A 316 -9.50 -45.25 -21.75
N THR A 317 -8.75 -44.86 -20.72
CA THR A 317 -7.72 -45.68 -20.07
C THR A 317 -8.36 -46.96 -19.47
N LYS A 318 -9.54 -46.86 -18.86
CA LYS A 318 -10.27 -47.96 -18.30
C LYS A 318 -10.75 -48.95 -19.39
N SER A 319 -11.17 -48.38 -20.53
CA SER A 319 -11.55 -49.20 -21.71
C SER A 319 -10.36 -49.94 -22.29
N GLU A 320 -9.19 -49.29 -22.43
CA GLU A 320 -7.96 -49.96 -22.88
C GLU A 320 -7.49 -51.07 -21.92
N LEU A 321 -7.53 -50.83 -20.60
CA LEU A 321 -7.21 -51.82 -19.59
C LEU A 321 -8.14 -53.04 -19.67
N SER A 322 -9.44 -52.84 -19.90
CA SER A 322 -10.39 -53.95 -20.11
C SER A 322 -10.06 -54.74 -21.35
N ARG A 323 -9.69 -54.05 -22.44
CA ARG A 323 -9.28 -54.69 -23.71
C ARG A 323 -8.01 -55.53 -23.54
N LEU A 324 -7.00 -54.97 -22.85
CA LEU A 324 -5.76 -55.68 -22.54
C LEU A 324 -6.01 -56.90 -21.63
N GLY A 325 -6.92 -56.75 -20.65
CA GLY A 325 -7.35 -57.85 -19.80
C GLY A 325 -7.94 -59.01 -20.62
N GLN A 326 -8.83 -58.74 -21.58
CA GLN A 326 -9.40 -59.75 -22.49
C GLN A 326 -8.33 -60.41 -23.37
N VAL A 327 -7.38 -59.63 -23.89
CA VAL A 327 -6.27 -60.18 -24.68
C VAL A 327 -5.40 -61.13 -23.85
N LEU A 328 -5.11 -60.76 -22.59
CA LEU A 328 -4.35 -61.62 -21.67
C LEU A 328 -5.10 -62.92 -21.29
N GLU A 329 -6.40 -62.84 -21.10
CA GLU A 329 -7.23 -64.06 -20.87
C GLU A 329 -7.24 -65.00 -22.09
N ASN A 330 -7.39 -64.43 -23.28
CA ASN A 330 -7.34 -65.20 -24.53
C ASN A 330 -5.96 -65.90 -24.75
N LEU A 331 -4.87 -65.17 -24.41
CA LEU A 331 -3.52 -65.77 -24.49
C LEU A 331 -3.25 -66.83 -23.44
N ARG A 332 -3.92 -66.79 -22.30
CA ARG A 332 -3.85 -67.89 -21.28
C ARG A 332 -4.66 -69.08 -21.67
N GLY A 333 -5.83 -68.94 -22.33
CA GLY A 333 -6.68 -69.98 -22.80
C GLY A 333 -6.12 -70.76 -23.98
N THR A 334 -5.15 -70.24 -24.74
CA THR A 334 -4.49 -70.90 -25.88
C THR A 334 -3.27 -71.76 -25.49
N LYS A 335 -2.93 -71.85 -24.21
CA LYS A 335 -1.83 -72.65 -23.67
C LYS A 335 -2.30 -73.95 -22.97
N GLN A 336 -3.55 -74.33 -23.12
CA GLN A 336 -4.06 -75.69 -22.82
C GLN A 336 -4.37 -76.42 -24.15
#